data_dd5cef08ff192c9e81e18915aade7130
#
_entry.id   dd5cef08ff192c9e81e18915aade7130
#
_cell.length_a   1.000
_cell.length_b   1.000
_cell.length_c   1.000
_cell.angle_alpha   90.00
_cell.angle_beta   90.00
_cell.angle_gamma   90.00
#
_symmetry.space_group_name_H-M   'P 1'
#
loop_
_entity.id
_entity.type
_entity.pdbx_description
1 polymer ?
#
loop_
_entity_poly.entity_id
_entity_poly.type
_entity_poly.pdbx_seq_one_letter_code
_entity_poly.pdbx_strand_id
1 'polypeptide(L)'
;MNNTTRIRIREHRRVFARDLVAHPLNPRIHPDFQRSALKGILHEIGFARSLLAFELPDGKLQLIDGHLRKELLDDQEVIVEILDVTPAEANALLLSLDPLACLARQDNNTLDQLRRLATTSSEAVQQLWDTIGQAANQTAKALKTAGEKMDSLPRQFLVLVTCETEEQQSDLLSELQSRGLNCKSLIS
;
A
#
# COMPACT_ATOMS: atom_id res chain seq x y z
N MET A 1 -22.85 11.25 19.43
CA MET A 1 -21.66 12.13 19.38
C MET A 1 -21.54 12.61 17.95
N ASN A 2 -21.67 13.91 17.69
CA ASN A 2 -21.43 14.47 16.36
C ASN A 2 -19.94 14.38 16.06
N ASN A 3 -19.55 13.36 15.29
CA ASN A 3 -18.16 13.14 14.89
C ASN A 3 -17.84 14.01 13.66
N THR A 4 -17.85 15.33 13.82
CA THR A 4 -17.49 16.24 12.73
C THR A 4 -15.98 16.24 12.57
N THR A 5 -15.49 15.78 11.41
CA THR A 5 -14.07 15.83 11.10
C THR A 5 -13.57 17.28 11.01
N ARG A 6 -12.52 17.61 11.75
CA ARG A 6 -11.92 18.94 11.73
C ARG A 6 -11.09 19.13 10.48
N ILE A 7 -11.25 20.27 9.81
CA ILE A 7 -10.34 20.69 8.74
C ILE A 7 -9.04 21.18 9.38
N ARG A 8 -7.91 20.60 8.98
CA ARG A 8 -6.58 20.92 9.50
C ARG A 8 -5.70 21.61 8.46
N ILE A 9 -6.20 21.87 7.26
CA ILE A 9 -5.53 22.72 6.26
C ILE A 9 -5.74 24.15 6.67
N ARG A 10 -4.63 24.81 7.06
CA ARG A 10 -4.65 26.22 7.49
C ARG A 10 -4.67 27.15 6.28
N GLU A 11 -3.83 26.88 5.30
CA GLU A 11 -3.66 27.69 4.10
C GLU A 11 -2.95 26.94 2.97
N HIS A 12 -3.05 27.51 1.76
CA HIS A 12 -2.24 27.14 0.60
C HIS A 12 -1.27 28.30 0.34
N ARG A 13 0.02 28.00 0.24
CA ARG A 13 1.07 29.00 0.05
C ARG A 13 1.96 28.62 -1.13
N ARG A 14 2.38 29.63 -1.93
CA ARG A 14 3.44 29.46 -2.92
C ARG A 14 4.79 29.74 -2.25
N VAL A 15 5.72 28.82 -2.40
CA VAL A 15 7.09 28.95 -1.91
C VAL A 15 8.04 28.28 -2.88
N PHE A 16 9.32 28.67 -2.88
CA PHE A 16 10.32 27.88 -3.59
C PHE A 16 10.50 26.53 -2.92
N ALA A 17 10.61 25.46 -3.72
CA ALA A 17 10.75 24.12 -3.18
C ALA A 17 12.01 23.96 -2.32
N ARG A 18 13.11 24.66 -2.65
CA ARG A 18 14.36 24.70 -1.87
C ARG A 18 14.18 25.23 -0.44
N ASP A 19 13.19 26.10 -0.21
CA ASP A 19 12.95 26.70 1.12
C ASP A 19 12.24 25.75 2.09
N LEU A 20 11.75 24.63 1.57
CA LEU A 20 11.09 23.60 2.37
C LEU A 20 12.11 22.69 3.04
N VAL A 21 11.89 22.39 4.32
CA VAL A 21 12.71 21.47 5.11
C VAL A 21 12.21 20.05 4.91
N ALA A 22 13.10 19.15 4.48
CA ALA A 22 12.78 17.72 4.42
C ALA A 22 12.56 17.17 5.83
N HIS A 23 11.62 16.23 5.99
CA HIS A 23 11.41 15.58 7.28
C HIS A 23 12.57 14.62 7.57
N PRO A 24 13.26 14.75 8.74
CA PRO A 24 14.44 13.93 9.04
C PRO A 24 14.14 12.45 9.19
N LEU A 25 12.89 12.10 9.53
CA LEU A 25 12.41 10.71 9.67
C LEU A 25 11.66 10.23 8.43
N ASN A 26 11.84 10.87 7.25
CA ASN A 26 11.21 10.35 6.03
C ASN A 26 11.78 8.96 5.68
N PRO A 27 10.98 7.88 5.70
CA PRO A 27 11.48 6.53 5.49
C PRO A 27 11.61 6.17 4.01
N ARG A 28 11.21 7.06 3.09
CA ARG A 28 11.09 6.74 1.66
C ARG A 28 12.42 6.86 0.95
N ILE A 29 12.75 5.83 0.20
CA ILE A 29 13.87 5.81 -0.74
C ILE A 29 13.28 5.82 -2.15
N HIS A 30 13.68 6.77 -2.96
CA HIS A 30 13.15 6.97 -4.31
C HIS A 30 14.15 6.42 -5.35
N PRO A 31 13.88 5.25 -5.99
CA PRO A 31 14.73 4.72 -7.04
C PRO A 31 14.70 5.60 -8.29
N ASP A 32 15.74 5.52 -9.12
CA ASP A 32 15.88 6.33 -10.33
C ASP A 32 14.72 6.18 -11.31
N PHE A 33 14.17 4.99 -11.40
CA PHE A 33 12.96 4.73 -12.20
C PHE A 33 11.78 5.61 -11.77
N GLN A 34 11.50 5.70 -10.46
CA GLN A 34 10.43 6.54 -9.93
C GLN A 34 10.71 8.02 -10.17
N ARG A 35 11.99 8.44 -10.02
CA ARG A 35 12.42 9.80 -10.31
C ARG A 35 12.19 10.16 -11.79
N SER A 36 12.55 9.27 -12.70
CA SER A 36 12.39 9.47 -14.14
C SER A 36 10.93 9.53 -14.55
N ALA A 37 10.09 8.63 -14.04
CA ALA A 37 8.65 8.64 -14.30
C ALA A 37 7.99 9.93 -13.78
N LEU A 38 8.32 10.37 -12.56
CA LEU A 38 7.77 11.61 -12.02
C LEU A 38 8.24 12.84 -12.81
N LYS A 39 9.50 12.88 -13.27
CA LYS A 39 9.99 13.94 -14.18
C LYS A 39 9.18 13.98 -15.46
N GLY A 40 8.87 12.82 -16.07
CA GLY A 40 8.03 12.74 -17.26
C GLY A 40 6.65 13.35 -17.02
N ILE A 41 5.98 12.99 -15.94
CA ILE A 41 4.66 13.53 -15.56
C ILE A 41 4.74 15.05 -15.32
N LEU A 42 5.74 15.51 -14.59
CA LEU A 42 5.93 16.95 -14.35
C LEU A 42 6.21 17.74 -15.63
N HIS A 43 6.89 17.14 -16.60
CA HIS A 43 7.15 17.78 -17.90
C HIS A 43 5.91 17.83 -18.80
N GLU A 44 5.13 16.75 -18.86
CA GLU A 44 3.98 16.65 -19.77
C GLU A 44 2.72 17.33 -19.22
N ILE A 45 2.46 17.18 -17.92
CA ILE A 45 1.22 17.65 -17.28
C ILE A 45 1.48 18.90 -16.44
N GLY A 46 2.68 18.99 -15.85
CA GLY A 46 3.03 20.05 -14.90
C GLY A 46 2.82 19.66 -13.44
N PHE A 47 2.89 20.67 -12.57
CA PHE A 47 2.70 20.51 -11.13
C PHE A 47 1.20 20.44 -10.79
N ALA A 48 0.66 19.23 -10.66
CA ALA A 48 -0.77 18.97 -10.49
C ALA A 48 -1.17 18.50 -9.06
N ARG A 49 -0.22 18.40 -8.13
CA ARG A 49 -0.50 17.99 -6.75
C ARG A 49 0.37 18.77 -5.77
N SER A 50 -0.26 19.53 -4.86
CA SER A 50 0.40 20.28 -3.79
C SER A 50 1.30 19.41 -2.91
N LEU A 51 2.28 20.05 -2.28
CA LEU A 51 3.08 19.44 -1.22
C LEU A 51 2.35 19.63 0.11
N LEU A 52 2.62 18.76 1.08
CA LEU A 52 2.01 18.82 2.40
C LEU A 52 3.08 19.14 3.44
N ALA A 53 2.88 20.18 4.24
CA ALA A 53 3.84 20.63 5.25
C ALA A 53 3.17 21.14 6.51
N PHE A 54 3.95 21.30 7.57
CA PHE A 54 3.56 22.03 8.77
C PHE A 54 4.66 23.01 9.15
N GLU A 55 4.30 24.02 9.94
CA GLU A 55 5.22 25.09 10.34
C GLU A 55 5.97 24.71 11.61
N LEU A 56 7.29 24.82 11.55
CA LEU A 56 8.18 24.66 12.70
C LEU A 56 8.17 25.92 13.57
N PRO A 57 8.64 25.86 14.85
CA PRO A 57 8.70 27.02 15.74
C PRO A 57 9.57 28.18 15.20
N ASP A 58 10.51 27.89 14.29
CA ASP A 58 11.36 28.91 13.64
C ASP A 58 10.71 29.50 12.37
N GLY A 59 9.46 29.14 12.07
CA GLY A 59 8.71 29.63 10.92
C GLY A 59 8.99 28.90 9.61
N LYS A 60 9.90 27.92 9.59
CA LYS A 60 10.16 27.11 8.40
C LYS A 60 9.08 26.07 8.19
N LEU A 61 8.85 25.69 6.94
CA LEU A 61 7.89 24.66 6.55
C LEU A 61 8.58 23.31 6.42
N GLN A 62 8.22 22.35 7.28
CA GLN A 62 8.73 20.98 7.21
C GLN A 62 7.74 20.09 6.48
N LEU A 63 8.24 19.33 5.49
CA LEU A 63 7.43 18.44 4.66
C LEU A 63 6.90 17.24 5.44
N ILE A 64 5.65 16.88 5.12
CA ILE A 64 5.01 15.62 5.48
C ILE A 64 4.89 14.73 4.24
N ASP A 65 4.47 15.31 3.09
CA ASP A 65 4.43 14.61 1.81
C ASP A 65 5.01 15.46 0.68
N GLY A 66 5.57 14.79 -0.33
CA GLY A 66 6.09 15.41 -1.54
C GLY A 66 7.60 15.61 -1.57
N HIS A 67 8.37 14.88 -0.77
CA HIS A 67 9.84 14.98 -0.73
C HIS A 67 10.47 14.83 -2.12
N LEU A 68 10.07 13.83 -2.91
CA LEU A 68 10.59 13.64 -4.27
C LEU A 68 10.23 14.80 -5.20
N ARG A 69 9.01 15.35 -5.09
CA ARG A 69 8.62 16.54 -5.87
C ARG A 69 9.46 17.76 -5.49
N LYS A 70 9.70 17.95 -4.20
CA LYS A 70 10.58 19.00 -3.69
C LYS A 70 11.98 18.89 -4.30
N GLU A 71 12.57 17.69 -4.31
CA GLU A 71 13.89 17.45 -4.87
C GLU A 71 13.97 17.71 -6.39
N LEU A 72 12.91 17.35 -7.14
CA LEU A 72 12.87 17.53 -8.59
C LEU A 72 12.56 18.96 -9.03
N LEU A 73 11.99 19.78 -8.17
CA LEU A 73 11.53 21.13 -8.44
C LEU A 73 12.28 22.20 -7.63
N ASP A 74 13.45 21.89 -7.13
CA ASP A 74 14.20 22.66 -6.12
C ASP A 74 14.20 24.18 -6.36
N ASP A 75 14.45 24.61 -7.60
CA ASP A 75 14.50 26.02 -8.02
C ASP A 75 13.14 26.59 -8.50
N GLN A 76 12.05 25.87 -8.33
CA GLN A 76 10.72 26.29 -8.79
C GLN A 76 9.81 26.61 -7.61
N GLU A 77 8.85 27.51 -7.87
CA GLU A 77 7.75 27.74 -6.95
C GLU A 77 6.76 26.57 -7.00
N VAL A 78 6.37 26.10 -5.83
CA VAL A 78 5.40 25.03 -5.62
C VAL A 78 4.27 25.50 -4.71
N ILE A 79 3.11 24.84 -4.81
CA ILE A 79 1.99 25.06 -3.89
C ILE A 79 2.11 24.08 -2.75
N VAL A 80 2.04 24.61 -1.53
CA VAL A 80 2.12 23.84 -0.29
C VAL A 80 0.83 24.01 0.51
N GLU A 81 0.23 22.92 0.90
CA GLU A 81 -0.83 22.88 1.91
C GLU A 81 -0.19 22.86 3.30
N ILE A 82 -0.41 23.94 4.06
CA ILE A 82 0.15 24.08 5.40
C ILE A 82 -0.89 23.60 6.40
N LEU A 83 -0.51 22.59 7.17
CA LEU A 83 -1.39 21.99 8.18
C LEU A 83 -1.19 22.66 9.55
N ASP A 84 -2.30 22.82 10.26
CA ASP A 84 -2.33 23.15 11.69
C ASP A 84 -2.25 21.84 12.50
N VAL A 85 -1.05 21.30 12.61
CA VAL A 85 -0.78 20.03 13.31
C VAL A 85 0.43 20.17 14.22
N THR A 86 0.43 19.39 15.28
CA THR A 86 1.60 19.22 16.15
C THR A 86 2.66 18.35 15.47
N PRO A 87 3.93 18.39 15.90
CA PRO A 87 4.97 17.49 15.39
C PRO A 87 4.62 15.99 15.53
N ALA A 88 3.92 15.61 16.61
CA ALA A 88 3.46 14.24 16.81
C ALA A 88 2.39 13.82 15.77
N GLU A 89 1.44 14.70 15.48
CA GLU A 89 0.44 14.48 14.44
C GLU A 89 1.08 14.45 13.04
N ALA A 90 2.07 15.31 12.78
CA ALA A 90 2.84 15.29 11.52
C ALA A 90 3.57 13.95 11.32
N ASN A 91 4.20 13.41 12.38
CA ASN A 91 4.81 12.08 12.35
C ASN A 91 3.79 10.97 12.07
N ALA A 92 2.60 11.05 12.68
CA ALA A 92 1.52 10.09 12.42
C ALA A 92 1.05 10.14 10.96
N LEU A 93 0.91 11.34 10.38
CA LEU A 93 0.57 11.51 8.96
C LEU A 93 1.66 10.97 8.05
N LEU A 94 2.93 11.29 8.31
CA LEU A 94 4.08 10.78 7.54
C LEU A 94 4.12 9.25 7.52
N LEU A 95 3.84 8.62 8.66
CA LEU A 95 3.79 7.15 8.79
C LEU A 95 2.60 6.52 8.07
N SER A 96 1.47 7.24 7.95
CA SER A 96 0.17 6.62 7.59
C SER A 96 -0.29 6.89 6.16
N LEU A 97 -0.01 8.05 5.57
CA LEU A 97 -0.63 8.48 4.31
C LEU A 97 -0.37 7.50 3.15
N ASP A 98 0.88 7.14 2.92
CA ASP A 98 1.23 6.23 1.82
C ASP A 98 0.84 4.77 2.09
N PRO A 99 1.11 4.19 3.28
CA PRO A 99 0.62 2.85 3.58
C PRO A 99 -0.90 2.71 3.40
N LEU A 100 -1.69 3.71 3.82
CA LEU A 100 -3.13 3.70 3.60
C LEU A 100 -3.49 3.72 2.11
N ALA A 101 -2.79 4.52 1.30
CA ALA A 101 -3.00 4.54 -0.15
C ALA A 101 -2.65 3.18 -0.79
N CYS A 102 -1.59 2.52 -0.32
CA CYS A 102 -1.16 1.20 -0.81
C CYS A 102 -2.11 0.06 -0.42
N LEU A 103 -2.96 0.22 0.61
CA LEU A 103 -3.96 -0.79 0.99
C LEU A 103 -5.16 -0.84 0.04
N ALA A 104 -5.37 0.18 -0.78
CA ALA A 104 -6.44 0.18 -1.76
C ALA A 104 -6.22 -0.90 -2.82
N ARG A 105 -7.25 -1.72 -3.06
CA ARG A 105 -7.25 -2.69 -4.16
C ARG A 105 -7.64 -2.00 -5.44
N GLN A 106 -7.00 -2.39 -6.54
CA GLN A 106 -7.32 -1.88 -7.87
C GLN A 106 -8.24 -2.87 -8.60
N ASP A 107 -9.26 -2.33 -9.28
CA ASP A 107 -10.03 -3.09 -10.27
C ASP A 107 -9.26 -3.14 -11.58
N ASN A 108 -8.86 -4.35 -12.00
CA ASN A 108 -8.01 -4.54 -13.16
C ASN A 108 -8.69 -4.12 -14.48
N ASN A 109 -10.01 -4.30 -14.60
CA ASN A 109 -10.72 -3.92 -15.82
C ASN A 109 -10.76 -2.40 -15.98
N THR A 110 -11.04 -1.70 -14.88
CA THR A 110 -11.03 -0.23 -14.84
C THR A 110 -9.62 0.32 -15.07
N LEU A 111 -8.59 -0.32 -14.50
CA LEU A 111 -7.19 0.05 -14.72
C LEU A 111 -6.79 -0.09 -16.20
N ASP A 112 -7.18 -1.19 -16.86
CA ASP A 112 -6.90 -1.42 -18.27
C ASP A 112 -7.65 -0.40 -19.18
N GLN A 113 -8.89 -0.04 -18.83
CA GLN A 113 -9.62 1.03 -19.53
C GLN A 113 -8.91 2.37 -19.40
N LEU A 114 -8.48 2.74 -18.18
CA LEU A 114 -7.75 3.99 -17.93
C LEU A 114 -6.44 4.03 -18.73
N ARG A 115 -5.68 2.93 -18.77
CA ARG A 115 -4.42 2.82 -19.54
C ARG A 115 -4.62 3.01 -21.04
N ARG A 116 -5.75 2.57 -21.60
CA ARG A 116 -6.08 2.79 -23.03
C ARG A 116 -6.43 4.23 -23.35
N LEU A 117 -6.91 4.99 -22.38
CA LEU A 117 -7.30 6.39 -22.54
C LEU A 117 -6.13 7.34 -22.25
N ALA A 118 -5.18 6.92 -21.41
CA ALA A 118 -4.02 7.73 -21.07
C ALA A 118 -2.96 7.67 -22.19
N THR A 119 -2.36 8.81 -22.49
CA THR A 119 -1.28 8.94 -23.47
C THR A 119 -0.08 9.62 -22.83
N THR A 120 1.12 9.24 -23.24
CA THR A 120 2.37 9.86 -22.80
C THR A 120 3.42 9.76 -23.91
N SER A 121 4.27 10.77 -24.04
CA SER A 121 5.48 10.72 -24.85
C SER A 121 6.72 10.31 -24.04
N SER A 122 6.60 10.21 -22.72
CA SER A 122 7.68 9.82 -21.81
C SER A 122 7.81 8.29 -21.72
N GLU A 123 8.93 7.78 -22.18
CA GLU A 123 9.25 6.35 -22.07
C GLU A 123 9.21 5.87 -20.60
N ALA A 124 9.70 6.66 -19.65
CA ALA A 124 9.69 6.32 -18.24
C ALA A 124 8.25 6.23 -17.67
N VAL A 125 7.34 7.09 -18.11
CA VAL A 125 5.92 7.04 -17.72
C VAL A 125 5.26 5.82 -18.35
N GLN A 126 5.53 5.54 -19.63
CA GLN A 126 5.02 4.33 -20.30
C GLN A 126 5.47 3.05 -19.58
N GLN A 127 6.75 2.95 -19.24
CA GLN A 127 7.29 1.81 -18.46
C GLN A 127 6.63 1.67 -17.08
N LEU A 128 6.33 2.79 -16.41
CA LEU A 128 5.59 2.78 -15.15
C LEU A 128 4.21 2.16 -15.34
N TRP A 129 3.45 2.59 -16.34
CA TRP A 129 2.12 2.06 -16.61
C TRP A 129 2.14 0.59 -16.99
N ASP A 130 3.14 0.14 -17.74
CA ASP A 130 3.32 -1.27 -18.11
C ASP A 130 3.65 -2.13 -16.88
N THR A 131 4.50 -1.64 -16.00
CA THR A 131 4.84 -2.31 -14.73
C THR A 131 3.61 -2.48 -13.84
N ILE A 132 2.79 -1.43 -13.69
CA ILE A 132 1.54 -1.48 -12.92
C ILE A 132 0.59 -2.53 -13.52
N GLY A 133 0.41 -2.54 -14.86
CA GLY A 133 -0.46 -3.50 -15.53
C GLY A 133 0.03 -4.94 -15.40
N GLN A 134 1.33 -5.18 -15.50
CA GLN A 134 1.91 -6.51 -15.31
C GLN A 134 1.74 -7.01 -13.88
N ALA A 135 1.98 -6.18 -12.87
CA ALA A 135 1.79 -6.54 -11.47
C ALA A 135 0.33 -6.90 -11.16
N ALA A 136 -0.64 -6.13 -11.68
CA ALA A 136 -2.06 -6.41 -11.55
C ALA A 136 -2.44 -7.75 -12.17
N ASN A 137 -1.96 -8.05 -13.38
CA ASN A 137 -2.23 -9.32 -14.10
C ASN A 137 -1.58 -10.52 -13.41
N GLN A 138 -0.36 -10.38 -12.89
CA GLN A 138 0.32 -11.45 -12.15
C GLN A 138 -0.43 -11.80 -10.86
N THR A 139 -0.89 -10.79 -10.11
CA THR A 139 -1.69 -10.99 -8.90
C THR A 139 -3.01 -11.69 -9.21
N ALA A 140 -3.72 -11.28 -10.26
CA ALA A 140 -4.97 -11.91 -10.68
C ALA A 140 -4.76 -13.38 -11.09
N LYS A 141 -3.70 -13.67 -11.85
CA LYS A 141 -3.34 -15.04 -12.26
C LYS A 141 -2.98 -15.92 -11.06
N ALA A 142 -2.20 -15.39 -10.11
CA ALA A 142 -1.82 -16.13 -8.91
C ALA A 142 -3.05 -16.48 -8.04
N LEU A 143 -3.98 -15.53 -7.87
CA LEU A 143 -5.23 -15.77 -7.15
C LEU A 143 -6.11 -16.82 -7.83
N LYS A 144 -6.24 -16.76 -9.16
CA LYS A 144 -6.99 -17.76 -9.93
C LYS A 144 -6.38 -19.17 -9.77
N THR A 145 -5.06 -19.29 -9.91
CA THR A 145 -4.36 -20.56 -9.74
C THR A 145 -4.48 -21.11 -8.31
N ALA A 146 -4.44 -20.24 -7.30
CA ALA A 146 -4.65 -20.63 -5.91
C ALA A 146 -6.09 -21.12 -5.65
N GLY A 147 -7.09 -20.44 -6.26
CA GLY A 147 -8.49 -20.85 -6.20
C GLY A 147 -8.71 -22.23 -6.85
N GLU A 148 -8.17 -22.44 -8.05
CA GLU A 148 -8.26 -23.73 -8.77
C GLU A 148 -7.60 -24.88 -7.98
N LYS A 149 -6.46 -24.61 -7.31
CA LYS A 149 -5.83 -25.59 -6.42
C LYS A 149 -6.67 -25.88 -5.17
N MET A 150 -7.34 -24.91 -4.60
CA MET A 150 -8.19 -25.07 -3.43
C MET A 150 -9.45 -25.89 -3.77
N ASP A 151 -10.03 -25.68 -4.95
CA ASP A 151 -11.16 -26.47 -5.43
C ASP A 151 -10.78 -27.91 -5.82
N SER A 152 -9.52 -28.14 -6.18
CA SER A 152 -9.00 -29.49 -6.52
C SER A 152 -8.53 -30.30 -5.32
N LEU A 153 -8.46 -29.70 -4.12
CA LEU A 153 -8.12 -30.42 -2.91
C LEU A 153 -9.27 -31.39 -2.56
N PRO A 154 -8.99 -32.69 -2.35
CA PRO A 154 -10.02 -33.62 -1.90
C PRO A 154 -10.59 -33.13 -0.57
N ARG A 155 -11.92 -32.96 -0.51
CA ARG A 155 -12.60 -32.60 0.73
C ARG A 155 -12.36 -33.69 1.77
N GLN A 156 -11.50 -33.42 2.72
CA GLN A 156 -11.28 -34.32 3.85
C GLN A 156 -12.16 -33.86 5.00
N PHE A 157 -13.00 -34.77 5.48
CA PHE A 157 -13.78 -34.57 6.68
C PHE A 157 -13.01 -35.24 7.82
N LEU A 158 -12.50 -34.44 8.75
CA LEU A 158 -11.72 -34.95 9.89
C LEU A 158 -12.52 -34.79 11.15
N VAL A 159 -12.48 -35.81 12.01
CA VAL A 159 -13.03 -35.77 13.34
C VAL A 159 -11.86 -35.92 14.32
N LEU A 160 -11.75 -35.01 15.25
CA LEU A 160 -10.78 -35.08 16.35
C LEU A 160 -11.52 -35.56 17.60
N VAL A 161 -11.04 -36.65 18.18
CA VAL A 161 -11.57 -37.20 19.44
C VAL A 161 -10.47 -37.12 20.48
N THR A 162 -10.79 -36.57 21.65
CA THR A 162 -9.90 -36.53 22.80
C THR A 162 -10.23 -37.73 23.71
N CYS A 163 -9.22 -38.54 24.01
CA CYS A 163 -9.33 -39.67 24.93
C CYS A 163 -8.64 -39.32 26.26
N GLU A 164 -9.16 -39.82 27.36
CA GLU A 164 -8.61 -39.58 28.71
C GLU A 164 -7.44 -40.50 29.04
N THR A 165 -7.37 -41.67 28.38
CA THR A 165 -6.33 -42.67 28.61
C THR A 165 -5.81 -43.22 27.27
N GLU A 166 -4.59 -43.75 27.27
CA GLU A 166 -3.96 -44.43 26.14
C GLU A 166 -4.71 -45.70 25.73
N GLU A 167 -5.23 -46.47 26.70
CA GLU A 167 -6.05 -47.66 26.46
C GLU A 167 -7.34 -47.27 25.69
N GLN A 168 -8.04 -46.26 26.18
CA GLN A 168 -9.25 -45.76 25.49
C GLN A 168 -8.95 -45.29 24.06
N GLN A 169 -7.79 -44.66 23.80
CA GLN A 169 -7.38 -44.28 22.48
C GLN A 169 -7.14 -45.48 21.57
N SER A 170 -6.45 -46.48 22.08
CA SER A 170 -6.12 -47.71 21.35
C SER A 170 -7.37 -48.50 20.95
N ASP A 171 -8.31 -48.66 21.89
CA ASP A 171 -9.57 -49.35 21.65
C ASP A 171 -10.42 -48.64 20.60
N LEU A 172 -10.53 -47.29 20.70
CA LEU A 172 -11.27 -46.48 19.75
C LEU A 172 -10.64 -46.53 18.35
N LEU A 173 -9.31 -46.47 18.24
CA LEU A 173 -8.62 -46.60 16.97
C LEU A 173 -8.91 -47.94 16.31
N SER A 174 -8.86 -49.04 17.09
CA SER A 174 -9.13 -50.40 16.61
C SER A 174 -10.56 -50.54 16.11
N GLU A 175 -11.55 -50.00 16.85
CA GLU A 175 -12.95 -50.00 16.45
C GLU A 175 -13.18 -49.22 15.14
N LEU A 176 -12.66 -47.98 15.03
CA LEU A 176 -12.85 -47.16 13.85
C LEU A 176 -12.14 -47.72 12.62
N GLN A 177 -10.97 -48.34 12.79
CA GLN A 177 -10.26 -49.02 11.71
C GLN A 177 -11.03 -50.23 11.22
N SER A 178 -11.68 -51.00 12.10
CA SER A 178 -12.53 -52.15 11.73
C SER A 178 -13.74 -51.76 10.88
N ARG A 179 -14.17 -50.47 10.98
CA ARG A 179 -15.22 -49.87 10.18
C ARG A 179 -14.69 -49.25 8.88
N GLY A 180 -13.42 -49.42 8.54
CA GLY A 180 -12.78 -48.92 7.32
C GLY A 180 -12.41 -47.43 7.33
N LEU A 181 -12.39 -46.81 8.51
CA LEU A 181 -11.98 -45.41 8.66
C LEU A 181 -10.45 -45.33 8.81
N ASN A 182 -9.86 -44.31 8.11
CA ASN A 182 -8.42 -44.06 8.23
C ASN A 182 -8.16 -43.18 9.45
N CYS A 183 -7.57 -43.77 10.51
CA CYS A 183 -7.34 -43.11 11.79
C CYS A 183 -5.85 -42.91 12.02
N LYS A 184 -5.49 -41.79 12.65
CA LYS A 184 -4.14 -41.50 13.10
C LYS A 184 -4.17 -41.03 14.55
N SER A 185 -3.28 -41.54 15.38
CA SER A 185 -3.06 -41.01 16.72
C SER A 185 -2.26 -39.71 16.66
N LEU A 186 -2.68 -38.71 17.44
CA LEU A 186 -1.92 -37.50 17.73
C LEU A 186 -1.58 -37.57 19.23
N ILE A 187 -0.30 -37.61 19.56
CA ILE A 187 0.19 -37.56 20.94
C ILE A 187 0.72 -36.12 21.13
N SER A 188 0.21 -35.42 22.11
CA SER A 188 0.64 -34.06 22.49
C SER A 188 1.57 -34.10 23.69
#